data_fecc5ce206b22fea9e586bab1941e135
#
_entry.id   fecc5ce206b22fea9e586bab1941e135
#
_cell.length_a   1.000
_cell.length_b   1.000
_cell.length_c   1.000
_cell.angle_alpha   90.00
_cell.angle_beta   90.00
_cell.angle_gamma   90.00
#
_symmetry.space_group_name_H-M   'P 1'
#
loop_
_entity.id
_entity.type
_entity.pdbx_description
1 polymer ?
#
loop_
_entity_poly.entity_id
_entity_poly.type
_entity_poly.pdbx_seq_one_letter_code
_entity_poly.pdbx_strand_id
1 'polypeptide(L)'
;DRVGHDKHYYVASRAKTAEDLKLSTHNEKPDGVIIYGLTPEKDKVLLVRQYRYSLDEYIYEFPAGLVDPGENFRQAAAREVKEETGLTLSPLTLENGYERPFFTTVGMTDECCSTVFGYVSGNLTSEGEEDTEDIEALLVDREEAKRILKEERVAIMCAYMLMHFVADEDPFAFLK
;
A
#
# COMPACT_ATOMS: atom_id res chain seq x y z
N ASP A 1 -26.91 -13.85 -10.95
CA ASP A 1 -26.08 -14.41 -9.87
C ASP A 1 -26.03 -15.93 -9.94
N ARG A 2 -25.31 -16.58 -9.01
CA ARG A 2 -25.12 -18.06 -9.00
C ARG A 2 -26.42 -18.86 -8.74
N VAL A 3 -27.50 -18.21 -8.37
CA VAL A 3 -28.81 -18.81 -8.15
C VAL A 3 -29.84 -18.42 -9.22
N GLY A 4 -29.37 -17.81 -10.33
CA GLY A 4 -30.19 -17.54 -11.52
C GLY A 4 -31.05 -16.26 -11.42
N HIS A 5 -30.74 -15.34 -10.51
CA HIS A 5 -31.40 -14.06 -10.46
C HIS A 5 -30.58 -13.00 -11.22
N ASP A 6 -31.25 -12.19 -12.03
CA ASP A 6 -30.63 -11.03 -12.65
C ASP A 6 -30.33 -9.97 -11.61
N LYS A 7 -29.05 -9.61 -11.50
CA LYS A 7 -28.56 -8.54 -10.61
C LYS A 7 -27.54 -7.68 -11.34
N HIS A 8 -27.67 -6.37 -11.13
CA HIS A 8 -26.63 -5.44 -11.53
C HIS A 8 -25.58 -5.35 -10.42
N TYR A 9 -24.32 -5.52 -10.79
CA TYR A 9 -23.19 -5.34 -9.89
C TYR A 9 -22.18 -4.43 -10.57
N TYR A 10 -21.81 -3.35 -9.89
CA TYR A 10 -20.86 -2.37 -10.41
C TYR A 10 -19.48 -2.67 -9.85
N VAL A 11 -18.49 -2.73 -10.74
CA VAL A 11 -17.10 -2.97 -10.39
C VAL A 11 -16.25 -1.86 -11.01
N ALA A 12 -15.44 -1.21 -10.22
CA ALA A 12 -14.34 -0.40 -10.71
C ALA A 12 -13.15 -1.33 -11.04
N SER A 13 -12.56 -1.18 -12.21
CA SER A 13 -11.41 -2.00 -12.62
C SER A 13 -10.43 -1.18 -13.45
N ARG A 14 -9.15 -1.56 -13.38
CA ARG A 14 -8.09 -1.06 -14.27
C ARG A 14 -8.05 -1.81 -15.61
N ALA A 15 -8.84 -2.87 -15.76
CA ALA A 15 -8.98 -3.61 -17.02
C ALA A 15 -9.49 -2.70 -18.14
N LYS A 16 -8.92 -2.84 -19.35
CA LYS A 16 -9.30 -2.04 -20.50
C LYS A 16 -10.56 -2.56 -21.19
N THR A 17 -10.81 -3.85 -21.07
CA THR A 17 -11.99 -4.54 -21.67
C THR A 17 -12.61 -5.50 -20.64
N ALA A 18 -13.83 -5.96 -20.92
CA ALA A 18 -14.52 -6.92 -20.06
C ALA A 18 -13.80 -8.29 -20.00
N GLU A 19 -13.12 -8.63 -21.08
CA GLU A 19 -12.33 -9.88 -21.19
C GLU A 19 -11.08 -9.84 -20.31
N ASP A 20 -10.56 -8.64 -20.05
CA ASP A 20 -9.36 -8.42 -19.21
C ASP A 20 -9.67 -8.38 -17.70
N LEU A 21 -10.94 -8.29 -17.31
CA LEU A 21 -11.34 -8.30 -15.90
C LEU A 21 -10.81 -9.56 -15.19
N LYS A 22 -10.46 -9.44 -13.91
CA LYS A 22 -10.07 -10.60 -13.10
C LYS A 22 -11.20 -11.63 -12.99
N LEU A 23 -12.46 -11.23 -13.10
CA LEU A 23 -13.62 -12.11 -13.23
C LEU A 23 -13.48 -13.08 -14.44
N SER A 24 -12.92 -12.60 -15.55
CA SER A 24 -12.78 -13.37 -16.80
C SER A 24 -11.44 -14.10 -16.85
N THR A 25 -10.38 -13.45 -16.45
CA THR A 25 -9.00 -13.96 -16.58
C THR A 25 -8.55 -14.83 -15.41
N HIS A 26 -9.16 -14.67 -14.24
CA HIS A 26 -8.69 -15.25 -12.97
C HIS A 26 -7.22 -14.94 -12.67
N ASN A 27 -6.73 -13.83 -13.19
CA ASN A 27 -5.34 -13.38 -13.00
C ASN A 27 -5.18 -12.74 -11.63
N GLU A 28 -4.23 -13.24 -10.86
CA GLU A 28 -3.89 -12.72 -9.52
C GLU A 28 -2.56 -11.94 -9.51
N LYS A 29 -2.08 -11.46 -10.66
CA LYS A 29 -0.94 -10.55 -10.65
C LYS A 29 -1.33 -9.26 -9.93
N PRO A 30 -0.41 -8.71 -9.10
CA PRO A 30 -0.70 -7.45 -8.42
C PRO A 30 -0.85 -6.31 -9.43
N ASP A 31 -1.86 -5.49 -9.24
CA ASP A 31 -2.03 -4.23 -9.97
C ASP A 31 -1.13 -3.14 -9.38
N GLY A 32 -0.89 -3.24 -8.09
CA GLY A 32 -0.08 -2.30 -7.33
C GLY A 32 0.72 -2.95 -6.21
N VAL A 33 1.48 -2.13 -5.53
CA VAL A 33 2.29 -2.50 -4.37
C VAL A 33 2.00 -1.54 -3.22
N ILE A 34 2.04 -2.07 -2.00
CA ILE A 34 1.96 -1.31 -0.74
C ILE A 34 3.25 -1.56 0.01
N ILE A 35 3.85 -0.52 0.59
CA ILE A 35 5.15 -0.62 1.22
C ILE A 35 5.03 -0.46 2.74
N TYR A 36 5.29 -1.53 3.50
CA TYR A 36 5.45 -1.46 4.94
C TYR A 36 6.94 -1.32 5.28
N GLY A 37 7.39 -0.07 5.31
CA GLY A 37 8.78 0.32 5.53
C GLY A 37 9.03 0.77 6.97
N LEU A 38 10.04 0.20 7.63
CA LEU A 38 10.48 0.61 8.96
C LEU A 38 11.88 1.20 8.91
N THR A 39 12.22 2.04 9.89
CA THR A 39 13.62 2.38 10.17
C THR A 39 14.40 1.12 10.58
N PRO A 40 15.74 1.08 10.42
CA PRO A 40 16.55 -0.07 10.86
C PRO A 40 16.37 -0.41 12.35
N GLU A 41 16.12 0.59 13.19
CA GLU A 41 15.88 0.47 14.63
C GLU A 41 14.46 -0.04 14.94
N LYS A 42 13.57 -0.09 13.94
CA LYS A 42 12.14 -0.45 14.04
C LYS A 42 11.34 0.43 15.00
N ASP A 43 11.82 1.63 15.24
CA ASP A 43 11.18 2.60 16.12
C ASP A 43 10.20 3.51 15.35
N LYS A 44 10.36 3.62 14.02
CA LYS A 44 9.49 4.39 13.16
C LYS A 44 9.02 3.61 11.94
N VAL A 45 7.82 3.93 11.50
CA VAL A 45 7.19 3.42 10.26
C VAL A 45 7.05 4.55 9.25
N LEU A 46 7.28 4.24 7.98
CA LEU A 46 7.08 5.17 6.88
C LEU A 46 5.60 5.24 6.52
N LEU A 47 5.06 6.45 6.49
CA LEU A 47 3.73 6.77 6.01
C LEU A 47 3.79 7.89 4.99
N VAL A 48 2.71 8.02 4.23
CA VAL A 48 2.39 9.20 3.44
C VAL A 48 1.06 9.77 3.90
N ARG A 49 0.94 11.10 3.85
CA ARG A 49 -0.31 11.83 4.00
C ARG A 49 -0.64 12.41 2.63
N GLN A 50 -1.62 11.81 1.96
CA GLN A 50 -1.94 12.09 0.57
C GLN A 50 -3.33 12.68 0.43
N TYR A 51 -3.48 13.68 -0.47
CA TYR A 51 -4.79 14.18 -0.86
C TYR A 51 -5.52 13.17 -1.75
N ARG A 52 -6.76 12.83 -1.39
CA ARG A 52 -7.60 11.91 -2.16
C ARG A 52 -8.86 12.61 -2.64
N TYR A 53 -8.97 12.80 -3.96
CA TYR A 53 -10.12 13.44 -4.60
C TYR A 53 -11.47 12.79 -4.24
N SER A 54 -11.50 11.49 -4.01
CA SER A 54 -12.70 10.77 -3.61
C SER A 54 -13.25 11.18 -2.24
N LEU A 55 -12.41 11.77 -1.41
CA LEU A 55 -12.75 12.24 -0.05
C LEU A 55 -12.75 13.77 0.05
N ASP A 56 -12.15 14.46 -0.94
CA ASP A 56 -11.85 15.90 -0.91
C ASP A 56 -11.07 16.26 0.37
N GLU A 57 -10.11 15.40 0.75
CA GLU A 57 -9.40 15.48 2.02
C GLU A 57 -8.11 14.68 2.00
N TYR A 58 -7.19 14.99 2.93
CA TYR A 58 -5.99 14.22 3.17
C TYR A 58 -6.27 12.97 4.00
N ILE A 59 -5.55 11.89 3.68
CA ILE A 59 -5.63 10.61 4.38
C ILE A 59 -4.23 10.04 4.61
N TYR A 60 -4.03 9.38 5.74
CA TYR A 60 -2.80 8.65 6.03
C TYR A 60 -2.83 7.26 5.41
N GLU A 61 -1.80 6.95 4.66
CA GLU A 61 -1.63 5.68 3.95
C GLU A 61 -0.17 5.19 4.06
N PHE A 62 0.08 3.95 3.66
CA PHE A 62 1.44 3.54 3.32
C PHE A 62 1.79 4.01 1.92
N PRO A 63 3.09 4.26 1.62
CA PRO A 63 3.53 4.44 0.25
C PRO A 63 3.02 3.30 -0.63
N ALA A 64 2.50 3.63 -1.79
CA ALA A 64 1.86 2.67 -2.67
C ALA A 64 1.81 3.19 -4.11
N GLY A 65 2.01 2.31 -5.07
CA GLY A 65 1.87 2.67 -6.46
C GLY A 65 1.59 1.50 -7.38
N LEU A 66 1.51 1.74 -8.66
CA LEU A 66 1.22 0.72 -9.65
C LEU A 66 2.48 -0.07 -10.01
N VAL A 67 2.28 -1.32 -10.39
CA VAL A 67 3.33 -2.15 -10.97
C VAL A 67 3.35 -1.92 -12.48
N ASP A 68 4.38 -1.27 -12.97
CA ASP A 68 4.52 -0.92 -14.38
C ASP A 68 4.79 -2.15 -15.28
N PRO A 69 4.45 -2.06 -16.58
CA PRO A 69 4.79 -3.12 -17.52
C PRO A 69 6.29 -3.39 -17.58
N GLY A 70 6.68 -4.61 -17.24
CA GLY A 70 8.08 -5.07 -17.29
C GLY A 70 8.84 -4.99 -15.97
N GLU A 71 8.27 -4.40 -14.93
CA GLU A 71 8.82 -4.47 -13.58
C GLU A 71 8.11 -5.53 -12.72
N ASN A 72 8.76 -5.96 -11.66
CA ASN A 72 8.12 -6.76 -10.61
C ASN A 72 7.73 -5.86 -9.43
N PHE A 73 6.85 -6.37 -8.56
CA PHE A 73 6.30 -5.58 -7.45
C PHE A 73 7.37 -5.06 -6.44
N ARG A 74 8.54 -5.74 -6.30
CA ARG A 74 9.62 -5.23 -5.44
C ARG A 74 10.40 -4.10 -6.10
N GLN A 75 10.51 -4.11 -7.43
CA GLN A 75 11.09 -3.00 -8.19
C GLN A 75 10.16 -1.79 -8.13
N ALA A 76 8.84 -2.01 -8.34
CA ALA A 76 7.83 -0.98 -8.16
C ALA A 76 7.92 -0.36 -6.75
N ALA A 77 7.97 -1.18 -5.69
CA ALA A 77 8.09 -0.69 -4.32
C ALA A 77 9.34 0.18 -4.09
N ALA A 78 10.47 -0.21 -4.65
CA ALA A 78 11.70 0.56 -4.50
C ALA A 78 11.64 1.90 -5.26
N ARG A 79 11.02 1.91 -6.43
CA ARG A 79 10.78 3.11 -7.24
C ARG A 79 9.82 4.05 -6.50
N GLU A 80 8.64 3.59 -6.09
CA GLU A 80 7.62 4.39 -5.40
C GLU A 80 8.14 5.02 -4.10
N VAL A 81 8.85 4.24 -3.26
CA VAL A 81 9.47 4.82 -2.05
C VAL A 81 10.45 5.93 -2.41
N LYS A 82 11.19 5.77 -3.51
CA LYS A 82 12.13 6.80 -3.95
C LYS A 82 11.42 8.05 -4.46
N GLU A 83 10.36 7.88 -5.25
CA GLU A 83 9.59 8.96 -5.85
C GLU A 83 8.77 9.72 -4.79
N GLU A 84 7.96 9.02 -4.01
CA GLU A 84 7.07 9.64 -3.02
C GLU A 84 7.79 10.18 -1.78
N THR A 85 8.97 9.67 -1.43
CA THR A 85 9.57 9.96 -0.11
C THR A 85 11.04 10.37 -0.14
N GLY A 86 11.74 10.15 -1.25
CA GLY A 86 13.18 10.35 -1.37
C GLY A 86 14.04 9.30 -0.66
N LEU A 87 13.44 8.40 0.12
CA LEU A 87 14.16 7.35 0.84
C LEU A 87 14.61 6.22 -0.08
N THR A 88 15.45 5.36 0.45
CA THR A 88 15.86 4.11 -0.20
C THR A 88 15.26 2.94 0.57
N LEU A 89 14.53 2.06 -0.14
CA LEU A 89 13.97 0.83 0.40
C LEU A 89 14.97 -0.32 0.27
N SER A 90 15.18 -1.05 1.38
CA SER A 90 15.88 -2.33 1.42
C SER A 90 14.85 -3.43 1.72
N PRO A 91 14.27 -4.09 0.69
CA PRO A 91 13.24 -5.09 0.89
C PRO A 91 13.75 -6.31 1.65
N LEU A 92 12.90 -6.88 2.51
CA LEU A 92 13.13 -8.21 3.08
C LEU A 92 12.91 -9.26 2.00
N THR A 93 13.70 -10.33 2.04
CA THR A 93 13.45 -11.52 1.20
C THR A 93 12.61 -12.50 2.00
N LEU A 94 11.35 -12.70 1.58
CA LEU A 94 10.41 -13.58 2.26
C LEU A 94 10.08 -14.79 1.38
N GLU A 95 10.06 -15.97 2.01
CA GLU A 95 9.66 -17.24 1.37
C GLU A 95 8.31 -17.76 1.88
N ASN A 96 7.65 -16.99 2.74
CA ASN A 96 6.47 -17.42 3.48
C ASN A 96 5.12 -17.04 2.81
N GLY A 97 5.15 -16.39 1.65
CA GLY A 97 3.94 -16.04 0.88
C GLY A 97 3.20 -14.79 1.37
N TYR A 98 3.70 -14.05 2.36
CA TYR A 98 3.08 -12.81 2.82
C TYR A 98 3.13 -11.66 1.79
N GLU A 99 3.97 -11.78 0.77
CA GLU A 99 4.06 -10.81 -0.34
C GLU A 99 3.15 -11.15 -1.53
N ARG A 100 2.40 -12.26 -1.45
CA ARG A 100 1.43 -12.58 -2.52
C ARG A 100 0.37 -11.48 -2.62
N PRO A 101 -0.27 -11.30 -3.78
CA PRO A 101 -1.33 -10.30 -3.91
C PRO A 101 -2.52 -10.59 -2.99
N PHE A 102 -3.01 -9.53 -2.34
CA PHE A 102 -4.26 -9.51 -1.59
C PHE A 102 -5.19 -8.47 -2.20
N PHE A 103 -6.48 -8.78 -2.21
CA PHE A 103 -7.49 -7.87 -2.75
C PHE A 103 -7.73 -6.70 -1.80
N THR A 104 -7.85 -5.50 -2.36
CA THR A 104 -8.02 -4.26 -1.59
C THR A 104 -9.45 -4.07 -1.10
N THR A 105 -10.40 -3.91 -2.02
CA THR A 105 -11.81 -3.61 -1.70
C THR A 105 -12.75 -4.44 -2.58
N VAL A 106 -12.82 -5.75 -2.34
CA VAL A 106 -13.52 -6.73 -3.20
C VAL A 106 -15.02 -6.46 -3.39
N GLY A 107 -15.63 -5.64 -2.56
CA GLY A 107 -17.02 -5.21 -2.74
C GLY A 107 -17.22 -4.16 -3.83
N MET A 108 -16.15 -3.53 -4.34
CA MET A 108 -16.22 -2.44 -5.31
C MET A 108 -15.23 -2.56 -6.46
N THR A 109 -14.11 -3.25 -6.27
CA THR A 109 -13.03 -3.33 -7.26
C THR A 109 -12.46 -4.75 -7.31
N ASP A 110 -11.86 -5.10 -8.43
CA ASP A 110 -11.08 -6.34 -8.61
C ASP A 110 -9.58 -6.13 -8.37
N GLU A 111 -9.20 -4.95 -7.88
CA GLU A 111 -7.81 -4.60 -7.59
C GLU A 111 -7.19 -5.51 -6.52
N CYS A 112 -5.95 -5.91 -6.76
CA CYS A 112 -5.12 -6.57 -5.76
C CYS A 112 -3.71 -5.99 -5.74
N CYS A 113 -3.12 -5.95 -4.53
CA CYS A 113 -1.79 -5.41 -4.30
C CYS A 113 -0.91 -6.42 -3.56
N SER A 114 0.38 -6.44 -3.90
CA SER A 114 1.41 -7.09 -3.08
C SER A 114 1.90 -6.14 -2.01
N THR A 115 2.23 -6.65 -0.82
CA THR A 115 2.88 -5.85 0.21
C THR A 115 4.37 -6.15 0.23
N VAL A 116 5.21 -5.12 0.17
CA VAL A 116 6.65 -5.24 0.34
C VAL A 116 7.03 -4.76 1.74
N PHE A 117 7.66 -5.63 2.49
CA PHE A 117 8.19 -5.36 3.82
C PHE A 117 9.68 -5.04 3.71
N GLY A 118 10.15 -4.03 4.43
CA GLY A 118 11.56 -3.67 4.34
C GLY A 118 11.99 -2.57 5.29
N TYR A 119 13.27 -2.24 5.19
CA TYR A 119 13.85 -1.12 5.91
C TYR A 119 14.03 0.06 4.98
N VAL A 120 13.78 1.26 5.50
CA VAL A 120 13.97 2.52 4.77
C VAL A 120 15.11 3.31 5.39
N SER A 121 15.88 3.99 4.53
CA SER A 121 17.03 4.81 4.95
C SER A 121 17.19 6.02 4.03
N GLY A 122 17.90 7.04 4.50
CA GLY A 122 18.14 8.28 3.77
C GLY A 122 17.41 9.47 4.41
N ASN A 123 17.19 10.50 3.62
CA ASN A 123 16.48 11.70 4.03
C ASN A 123 15.16 11.82 3.26
N LEU A 124 14.10 12.23 3.95
CA LEU A 124 12.84 12.58 3.32
C LEU A 124 13.04 13.79 2.38
N THR A 125 12.48 13.70 1.18
CA THR A 125 12.42 14.78 0.20
C THR A 125 11.23 14.58 -0.72
N SER A 126 10.64 15.66 -1.21
CA SER A 126 9.57 15.68 -2.21
C SER A 126 10.08 15.87 -3.65
N GLU A 127 11.39 15.79 -3.90
CA GLU A 127 11.97 16.06 -5.23
C GLU A 127 11.56 15.06 -6.32
N GLY A 128 10.95 13.93 -5.97
CA GLY A 128 10.55 12.87 -6.90
C GLY A 128 9.04 12.75 -7.14
N GLU A 129 8.23 13.57 -6.48
CA GLU A 129 6.77 13.53 -6.61
C GLU A 129 6.29 13.88 -8.02
N GLU A 130 5.25 13.20 -8.48
CA GLU A 130 4.60 13.55 -9.75
C GLU A 130 3.79 14.87 -9.60
N ASP A 131 3.74 15.69 -10.66
CA ASP A 131 3.01 16.98 -10.68
C ASP A 131 1.51 16.86 -10.31
N THR A 132 0.95 15.66 -10.35
CA THR A 132 -0.46 15.37 -10.06
C THR A 132 -0.70 14.82 -8.65
N GLU A 133 0.35 14.61 -7.88
CA GLU A 133 0.30 14.07 -6.53
C GLU A 133 0.56 15.18 -5.52
N ASP A 134 -0.18 15.12 -4.41
CA ASP A 134 -0.01 15.99 -3.24
C ASP A 134 0.21 15.08 -2.04
N ILE A 135 1.49 14.78 -1.80
CA ILE A 135 1.95 13.77 -0.84
C ILE A 135 2.92 14.41 0.15
N GLU A 136 2.75 14.11 1.42
CA GLU A 136 3.67 14.43 2.50
C GLU A 136 4.19 13.13 3.13
N ALA A 137 5.47 12.85 2.97
CA ALA A 137 6.11 11.65 3.54
C ALA A 137 6.54 11.87 5.00
N LEU A 138 6.29 10.89 5.87
CA LEU A 138 6.55 10.97 7.31
C LEU A 138 7.17 9.68 7.85
N LEU A 139 8.11 9.82 8.79
CA LEU A 139 8.61 8.73 9.63
C LEU A 139 7.98 8.87 11.01
N VAL A 140 7.03 7.99 11.32
CA VAL A 140 6.11 8.08 12.45
C VAL A 140 6.50 7.08 13.52
N ASP A 141 6.69 7.54 14.76
CA ASP A 141 6.91 6.68 15.92
C ASP A 141 5.59 6.10 16.48
N ARG A 142 5.67 5.26 17.51
CA ARG A 142 4.50 4.59 18.09
C ARG A 142 3.51 5.56 18.75
N GLU A 143 3.96 6.65 19.33
CA GLU A 143 3.07 7.61 19.98
C GLU A 143 2.31 8.43 18.93
N GLU A 144 3.01 8.87 17.89
CA GLU A 144 2.36 9.55 16.77
C GLU A 144 1.44 8.61 15.98
N ALA A 145 1.81 7.34 15.79
CA ALA A 145 0.93 6.33 15.19
C ALA A 145 -0.37 6.14 15.99
N LYS A 146 -0.31 6.16 17.33
CA LYS A 146 -1.50 6.13 18.19
C LYS A 146 -2.38 7.36 18.03
N ARG A 147 -1.77 8.55 17.90
CA ARG A 147 -2.50 9.80 17.66
C ARG A 147 -3.21 9.74 16.30
N ILE A 148 -2.49 9.39 15.25
CA ILE A 148 -3.02 9.26 13.88
C ILE A 148 -4.23 8.31 13.86
N LEU A 149 -4.10 7.12 14.47
CA LEU A 149 -5.18 6.14 14.54
C LEU A 149 -6.45 6.63 15.25
N LYS A 150 -6.34 7.59 16.17
CA LYS A 150 -7.45 8.10 16.98
C LYS A 150 -8.08 9.36 16.41
N GLU A 151 -7.30 10.19 15.74
CA GLU A 151 -7.66 11.57 15.46
C GLU A 151 -7.73 11.88 13.96
N GLU A 152 -7.10 11.05 13.10
CA GLU A 152 -6.94 11.34 11.69
C GLU A 152 -7.72 10.37 10.80
N ARG A 153 -7.85 10.71 9.53
CA ARG A 153 -8.34 9.78 8.50
C ARG A 153 -7.22 8.85 8.06
N VAL A 154 -7.49 7.56 8.13
CA VAL A 154 -6.51 6.51 7.82
C VAL A 154 -7.13 5.47 6.89
N ALA A 155 -6.43 5.10 5.81
CA ALA A 155 -6.85 4.00 4.97
C ALA A 155 -6.85 2.68 5.77
N ILE A 156 -7.83 1.81 5.54
CA ILE A 156 -8.08 0.64 6.40
C ILE A 156 -6.87 -0.30 6.49
N MET A 157 -6.16 -0.53 5.39
CA MET A 157 -4.95 -1.38 5.40
C MET A 157 -3.83 -0.75 6.23
N CYS A 158 -3.67 0.57 6.11
CA CYS A 158 -2.73 1.33 6.93
C CYS A 158 -3.13 1.25 8.40
N ALA A 159 -4.41 1.44 8.74
CA ALA A 159 -4.88 1.39 10.12
C ALA A 159 -4.56 0.05 10.79
N TYR A 160 -4.82 -1.09 10.13
CA TYR A 160 -4.53 -2.41 10.71
C TYR A 160 -3.04 -2.63 10.92
N MET A 161 -2.19 -2.26 9.96
CA MET A 161 -0.76 -2.41 10.10
C MET A 161 -0.16 -1.44 11.13
N LEU A 162 -0.73 -0.22 11.28
CA LEU A 162 -0.35 0.69 12.35
C LEU A 162 -0.73 0.16 13.73
N MET A 163 -1.90 -0.46 13.88
CA MET A 163 -2.29 -1.13 15.12
C MET A 163 -1.27 -2.22 15.49
N HIS A 164 -0.81 -2.97 14.50
CA HIS A 164 0.24 -3.98 14.67
C HIS A 164 1.58 -3.33 15.09
N PHE A 165 2.01 -2.28 14.38
CA PHE A 165 3.22 -1.52 14.71
C PHE A 165 3.20 -0.97 16.14
N VAL A 166 2.04 -0.50 16.59
CA VAL A 166 1.86 0.05 17.96
C VAL A 166 1.89 -1.06 19.01
N ALA A 167 1.35 -2.24 18.70
CA ALA A 167 1.17 -3.34 19.67
C ALA A 167 2.45 -4.15 19.89
N ASP A 168 3.29 -4.32 18.86
CA ASP A 168 4.40 -5.26 18.89
C ASP A 168 5.75 -4.57 19.08
N GLU A 169 6.62 -5.20 19.91
CA GLU A 169 8.00 -4.78 20.07
C GLU A 169 8.81 -5.01 18.78
N ASP A 170 8.60 -6.15 18.10
CA ASP A 170 9.14 -6.45 16.79
C ASP A 170 8.01 -6.46 15.73
N PRO A 171 7.78 -5.36 15.01
CA PRO A 171 6.70 -5.27 14.03
C PRO A 171 6.83 -6.25 12.85
N PHE A 172 7.98 -6.90 12.68
CA PHE A 172 8.21 -7.96 11.70
C PHE A 172 8.15 -9.38 12.29
N ALA A 173 7.77 -9.54 13.56
CA ALA A 173 7.73 -10.86 14.20
C ALA A 173 6.82 -11.86 13.48
N PHE A 174 5.72 -11.40 12.90
CA PHE A 174 4.77 -12.23 12.15
C PHE A 174 5.33 -12.77 10.82
N LEU A 175 6.44 -12.22 10.33
CA LEU A 175 7.09 -12.66 9.09
C LEU A 175 8.05 -13.85 9.28
N LYS A 176 8.28 -14.27 10.53
CA LYS A 176 9.23 -15.35 10.90
C LYS A 176 8.58 -16.72 10.90
#